data_943226055e139d2cd5014b6ca75c3c2b
#
_entry.id   943226055e139d2cd5014b6ca75c3c2b
#
_cell.length_a   1.000
_cell.length_b   1.000
_cell.length_c   1.000
_cell.angle_alpha   90.00
_cell.angle_beta   90.00
_cell.angle_gamma   90.00
#
_symmetry.space_group_name_H-M   'P 1'
#
loop_
_entity.id
_entity.type
_entity.pdbx_description
1 polymer ?
#
loop_
_entity_poly.entity_id
_entity_poly.type
_entity_poly.pdbx_seq_one_letter_code
_entity_poly.pdbx_strand_id
1 'polypeptide(L)'
;LPENHKFTASKFSDLYNELKTSDFYHRAKILSPQKASVDEVSICHDLDYVLKIKNGTLSDKEIRRLGFKWSETLSNRSFLAVNGTLLTCKEAIKNGIANHLAGGTHHSHRDFGSGYCVFNDLAYASLHLIRTHQVKKILIFDTDVHQGDGTASILKDNDKIFTCSIHCKNNFPFRKSISDMDVELDDNLEDNEYLEILYQTLNSCIKNFNPDLVIFDTGVDIHENDKLGNLKITTEGLLKRDIVVLEFFKNKSIPIATVIGGGYSNDKLELAKRHSLIFKATSMVFNLSLIHISEPTRRAL
;
A
#
# COMPACT_ATOMS: atom_id res chain seq x y z
N LEU A 1 -8.11 -17.57 8.26
CA LEU A 1 -9.31 -16.79 8.60
C LEU A 1 -10.56 -17.61 8.31
N PRO A 2 -11.70 -17.38 9.02
CA PRO A 2 -13.00 -17.99 8.68
C PRO A 2 -13.37 -17.71 7.22
N GLU A 3 -14.12 -18.62 6.57
CA GLU A 3 -14.51 -18.48 5.15
C GLU A 3 -15.29 -17.19 4.87
N ASN A 4 -16.09 -16.72 5.83
CA ASN A 4 -16.90 -15.49 5.72
C ASN A 4 -16.17 -14.21 6.20
N HIS A 5 -14.86 -14.27 6.41
CA HIS A 5 -14.11 -13.09 6.84
C HIS A 5 -14.04 -12.07 5.69
N LYS A 6 -14.31 -10.77 5.98
CA LYS A 6 -14.29 -9.72 4.96
C LYS A 6 -12.94 -9.59 4.27
N PHE A 7 -11.86 -9.77 5.01
CA PHE A 7 -10.50 -9.77 4.46
C PHE A 7 -10.18 -11.10 3.79
N THR A 8 -9.85 -11.06 2.51
CA THR A 8 -9.47 -12.22 1.70
C THR A 8 -7.99 -12.52 1.89
N ALA A 9 -7.63 -13.40 2.84
CA ALA A 9 -6.21 -13.68 3.14
C ALA A 9 -5.46 -14.32 1.97
N SER A 10 -6.15 -15.08 1.12
CA SER A 10 -5.53 -15.71 -0.07
C SER A 10 -5.18 -14.72 -1.18
N LYS A 11 -5.61 -13.44 -1.11
CA LYS A 11 -5.38 -12.47 -2.19
C LYS A 11 -3.90 -12.37 -2.61
N PHE A 12 -2.97 -12.57 -1.69
CA PHE A 12 -1.54 -12.49 -1.96
C PHE A 12 -1.03 -13.69 -2.78
N SER A 13 -1.42 -14.91 -2.39
CA SER A 13 -1.09 -16.13 -3.14
C SER A 13 -1.83 -16.19 -4.48
N ASP A 14 -3.08 -15.74 -4.50
CA ASP A 14 -3.89 -15.70 -5.71
C ASP A 14 -3.30 -14.69 -6.71
N LEU A 15 -2.89 -13.50 -6.24
CA LEU A 15 -2.17 -12.52 -7.04
C LEU A 15 -0.85 -13.08 -7.59
N TYR A 16 -0.05 -13.74 -6.76
CA TYR A 16 1.20 -14.34 -7.22
C TYR A 16 0.97 -15.40 -8.30
N ASN A 17 -0.07 -16.23 -8.16
CA ASN A 17 -0.44 -17.21 -9.16
C ASN A 17 -0.96 -16.56 -10.46
N GLU A 18 -1.75 -15.50 -10.35
CA GLU A 18 -2.21 -14.71 -11.51
C GLU A 18 -1.01 -14.12 -12.26
N LEU A 19 -0.06 -13.53 -11.57
CA LEU A 19 1.14 -12.96 -12.20
C LEU A 19 1.99 -13.99 -12.94
N LYS A 20 2.05 -15.24 -12.48
CA LYS A 20 2.78 -16.32 -13.18
C LYS A 20 2.22 -16.61 -14.56
N THR A 21 0.96 -16.32 -14.81
CA THR A 21 0.31 -16.52 -16.11
C THR A 21 0.52 -15.35 -17.07
N SER A 22 1.08 -14.24 -16.61
CA SER A 22 1.28 -13.04 -17.42
C SER A 22 2.55 -13.10 -18.27
N ASP A 23 2.50 -12.51 -19.46
CA ASP A 23 3.61 -12.48 -20.42
C ASP A 23 4.87 -11.78 -19.88
N PHE A 24 4.72 -10.86 -18.93
CA PHE A 24 5.82 -10.11 -18.34
C PHE A 24 6.48 -10.84 -17.17
N TYR A 25 5.90 -11.93 -16.66
CA TYR A 25 6.44 -12.62 -15.48
C TYR A 25 7.86 -13.15 -15.71
N HIS A 26 8.17 -13.65 -16.89
CA HIS A 26 9.52 -14.15 -17.23
C HIS A 26 10.61 -13.08 -17.18
N ARG A 27 10.20 -11.81 -17.24
CA ARG A 27 11.09 -10.64 -17.11
C ARG A 27 11.14 -10.09 -15.69
N ALA A 28 10.38 -10.69 -14.77
CA ALA A 28 10.32 -10.23 -13.39
C ALA A 28 11.45 -10.84 -12.55
N LYS A 29 12.16 -10.01 -11.81
CA LYS A 29 13.06 -10.44 -10.74
C LYS A 29 12.31 -10.51 -9.44
N ILE A 30 12.06 -11.72 -8.95
CA ILE A 30 11.35 -11.95 -7.68
C ILE A 30 12.35 -11.89 -6.52
N LEU A 31 12.06 -11.05 -5.54
CA LEU A 31 12.86 -10.85 -4.34
C LEU A 31 12.07 -11.24 -3.09
N SER A 32 12.74 -11.85 -2.13
CA SER A 32 12.13 -12.19 -0.83
C SER A 32 12.73 -11.32 0.27
N PRO A 33 11.90 -10.55 1.00
CA PRO A 33 12.38 -9.72 2.09
C PRO A 33 12.86 -10.56 3.27
N GLN A 34 13.77 -10.01 4.07
CA GLN A 34 14.07 -10.50 5.40
C GLN A 34 13.02 -9.98 6.39
N LYS A 35 12.86 -10.66 7.52
CA LYS A 35 12.00 -10.21 8.60
C LYS A 35 12.60 -8.97 9.26
N ALA A 36 11.79 -7.91 9.44
CA ALA A 36 12.19 -6.78 10.27
C ALA A 36 12.37 -7.22 11.74
N SER A 37 13.28 -6.59 12.44
CA SER A 37 13.43 -6.75 13.89
C SER A 37 12.39 -5.91 14.65
N VAL A 38 12.23 -6.19 15.95
CA VAL A 38 11.38 -5.38 16.84
C VAL A 38 11.86 -3.93 16.86
N ASP A 39 13.17 -3.71 16.96
CA ASP A 39 13.76 -2.37 17.04
C ASP A 39 13.53 -1.58 15.75
N GLU A 40 13.63 -2.23 14.58
CA GLU A 40 13.34 -1.59 13.30
C GLU A 40 11.87 -1.18 13.20
N VAL A 41 10.92 -2.04 13.58
CA VAL A 41 9.49 -1.71 13.55
C VAL A 41 9.15 -0.62 14.57
N SER A 42 9.85 -0.57 15.69
CA SER A 42 9.67 0.46 16.73
C SER A 42 10.11 1.87 16.30
N ILE A 43 10.67 2.04 15.09
CA ILE A 43 10.90 3.36 14.50
C ILE A 43 9.57 4.11 14.27
N CYS A 44 8.51 3.39 13.87
CA CYS A 44 7.20 3.97 13.58
C CYS A 44 6.10 3.55 14.56
N HIS A 45 6.32 2.50 15.36
CA HIS A 45 5.37 1.99 16.34
C HIS A 45 5.93 1.99 17.75
N ASP A 46 5.05 2.10 18.73
CA ASP A 46 5.44 1.99 20.15
C ASP A 46 5.92 0.56 20.45
N LEU A 47 7.03 0.47 21.18
CA LEU A 47 7.66 -0.81 21.51
C LEU A 47 6.69 -1.78 22.20
N ASP A 48 5.83 -1.28 23.11
CA ASP A 48 4.82 -2.09 23.80
C ASP A 48 3.86 -2.75 22.78
N TYR A 49 3.36 -1.98 21.81
CA TYR A 49 2.49 -2.51 20.76
C TYR A 49 3.21 -3.54 19.89
N VAL A 50 4.45 -3.27 19.48
CA VAL A 50 5.26 -4.22 18.69
C VAL A 50 5.48 -5.53 19.45
N LEU A 51 5.78 -5.45 20.75
CA LEU A 51 5.94 -6.63 21.61
C LEU A 51 4.63 -7.40 21.80
N LYS A 52 3.49 -6.72 21.92
CA LYS A 52 2.17 -7.38 21.98
C LYS A 52 1.89 -8.19 20.70
N ILE A 53 2.18 -7.63 19.53
CA ILE A 53 2.05 -8.36 18.25
C ILE A 53 3.02 -9.54 18.20
N LYS A 54 4.28 -9.36 18.61
CA LYS A 54 5.29 -10.42 18.60
C LYS A 54 4.89 -11.60 19.51
N ASN A 55 4.40 -11.30 20.71
CA ASN A 55 4.18 -12.28 21.78
C ASN A 55 2.72 -12.77 21.87
N GLY A 56 1.79 -12.19 21.09
CA GLY A 56 0.37 -12.57 21.13
C GLY A 56 -0.37 -12.12 22.38
N THR A 57 -0.01 -10.98 22.93
CA THR A 57 -0.58 -10.45 24.18
C THR A 57 -1.53 -9.28 23.98
N LEU A 58 -2.10 -9.14 22.76
CA LEU A 58 -3.16 -8.17 22.48
C LEU A 58 -4.40 -8.50 23.31
N SER A 59 -5.03 -7.46 23.88
CA SER A 59 -6.34 -7.58 24.52
C SER A 59 -7.46 -7.84 23.50
N ASP A 60 -8.61 -8.35 23.96
CA ASP A 60 -9.77 -8.55 23.10
C ASP A 60 -10.26 -7.27 22.42
N LYS A 61 -10.06 -6.11 23.05
CA LYS A 61 -10.40 -4.81 22.45
C LYS A 61 -9.46 -4.47 21.29
N GLU A 62 -8.16 -4.72 21.45
CA GLU A 62 -7.16 -4.51 20.39
C GLU A 62 -7.37 -5.48 19.24
N ILE A 63 -7.68 -6.75 19.51
CA ILE A 63 -8.00 -7.78 18.51
C ILE A 63 -9.25 -7.38 17.69
N ARG A 64 -10.31 -6.90 18.34
CA ARG A 64 -11.52 -6.42 17.64
C ARG A 64 -11.25 -5.20 16.78
N ARG A 65 -10.42 -4.26 17.24
CA ARG A 65 -10.03 -3.06 16.46
C ARG A 65 -9.19 -3.46 15.24
N LEU A 66 -8.22 -4.35 15.43
CA LEU A 66 -7.38 -4.86 14.36
C LEU A 66 -8.18 -5.64 13.31
N GLY A 67 -9.21 -6.36 13.72
CA GLY A 67 -10.04 -7.20 12.84
C GLY A 67 -9.47 -8.58 12.57
N PHE A 68 -8.34 -8.94 13.17
CA PHE A 68 -7.72 -10.27 13.07
C PHE A 68 -7.55 -10.92 14.43
N LYS A 69 -7.82 -12.23 14.51
CA LYS A 69 -7.32 -13.03 15.63
C LYS A 69 -5.81 -13.16 15.50
N TRP A 70 -5.13 -13.05 16.62
CA TRP A 70 -3.69 -13.24 16.64
C TRP A 70 -3.31 -14.68 16.27
N SER A 71 -2.20 -14.82 15.56
CA SER A 71 -1.50 -16.07 15.33
C SER A 71 -0.02 -15.77 15.10
N GLU A 72 0.83 -16.73 15.35
CA GLU A 72 2.26 -16.62 15.07
C GLU A 72 2.51 -16.34 13.56
N THR A 73 1.73 -16.96 12.70
CA THR A 73 1.77 -16.71 11.25
C THR A 73 1.45 -15.26 10.91
N LEU A 74 0.41 -14.67 11.52
CA LEU A 74 0.06 -13.26 11.32
C LEU A 74 1.19 -12.35 11.78
N SER A 75 1.73 -12.60 12.98
CA SER A 75 2.87 -11.85 13.53
C SER A 75 4.07 -11.92 12.59
N ASN A 76 4.52 -13.13 12.25
CA ASN A 76 5.67 -13.37 11.37
C ASN A 76 5.51 -12.67 10.01
N ARG A 77 4.32 -12.79 9.40
CA ARG A 77 4.00 -12.16 8.14
C ARG A 77 4.03 -10.63 8.22
N SER A 78 3.57 -10.05 9.33
CA SER A 78 3.56 -8.59 9.50
C SER A 78 4.97 -8.01 9.53
N PHE A 79 5.91 -8.66 10.23
CA PHE A 79 7.33 -8.27 10.22
C PHE A 79 7.99 -8.45 8.84
N LEU A 80 7.56 -9.45 8.04
CA LEU A 80 8.04 -9.63 6.67
C LEU A 80 7.47 -8.56 5.73
N ALA A 81 6.18 -8.25 5.85
CA ALA A 81 5.49 -7.32 4.95
C ALA A 81 6.07 -5.90 5.03
N VAL A 82 6.31 -5.37 6.23
CA VAL A 82 6.88 -4.01 6.37
C VAL A 82 8.27 -3.92 5.74
N ASN A 83 9.09 -4.93 5.91
CA ASN A 83 10.42 -4.96 5.30
C ASN A 83 10.36 -5.26 3.79
N GLY A 84 9.27 -5.87 3.32
CA GLY A 84 8.97 -6.01 1.89
C GLY A 84 8.77 -4.66 1.22
N THR A 85 8.02 -3.76 1.84
CA THR A 85 7.85 -2.37 1.35
C THR A 85 9.16 -1.61 1.37
N LEU A 86 9.97 -1.74 2.43
CA LEU A 86 11.30 -1.14 2.46
C LEU A 86 12.22 -1.67 1.36
N LEU A 87 12.23 -2.99 1.12
CA LEU A 87 12.98 -3.61 0.02
C LEU A 87 12.52 -3.08 -1.34
N THR A 88 11.20 -2.97 -1.54
CA THR A 88 10.60 -2.40 -2.76
C THR A 88 11.06 -0.96 -2.98
N CYS A 89 11.05 -0.13 -1.94
CA CYS A 89 11.57 1.24 -2.02
C CYS A 89 13.05 1.28 -2.42
N LYS A 90 13.89 0.44 -1.80
CA LYS A 90 15.32 0.35 -2.14
C LYS A 90 15.56 -0.08 -3.59
N GLU A 91 14.78 -1.04 -4.09
CA GLU A 91 14.87 -1.47 -5.48
C GLU A 91 14.31 -0.41 -6.45
N ALA A 92 13.26 0.32 -6.07
CA ALA A 92 12.74 1.44 -6.86
C ALA A 92 13.79 2.56 -7.02
N ILE A 93 14.49 2.93 -5.95
CA ILE A 93 15.57 3.92 -5.99
C ILE A 93 16.66 3.51 -6.99
N LYS A 94 16.99 2.23 -7.09
CA LYS A 94 18.04 1.72 -8.00
C LYS A 94 17.57 1.61 -9.45
N ASN A 95 16.30 1.25 -9.67
CA ASN A 95 15.81 0.78 -10.96
C ASN A 95 14.70 1.67 -11.55
N GLY A 96 14.30 2.72 -10.83
CA GLY A 96 13.20 3.62 -11.20
C GLY A 96 11.82 3.13 -10.78
N ILE A 97 11.60 1.81 -10.71
CA ILE A 97 10.33 1.18 -10.30
C ILE A 97 10.57 -0.16 -9.61
N ALA A 98 9.78 -0.44 -8.60
CA ALA A 98 9.60 -1.78 -8.04
C ALA A 98 8.19 -1.94 -7.46
N ASN A 99 7.69 -3.19 -7.44
CA ASN A 99 6.34 -3.49 -6.99
C ASN A 99 6.38 -4.49 -5.81
N HIS A 100 5.54 -4.28 -4.80
CA HIS A 100 5.36 -5.18 -3.68
C HIS A 100 4.06 -5.96 -3.84
N LEU A 101 4.11 -7.30 -3.68
CA LEU A 101 2.92 -8.16 -3.71
C LEU A 101 2.07 -8.09 -2.41
N ALA A 102 2.35 -7.14 -1.55
CA ALA A 102 1.65 -6.86 -0.31
C ALA A 102 1.80 -5.37 0.03
N GLY A 103 1.63 -4.99 1.29
CA GLY A 103 1.76 -3.61 1.74
C GLY A 103 0.50 -2.79 1.56
N GLY A 104 0.58 -1.49 1.86
CA GLY A 104 -0.58 -0.61 1.94
C GLY A 104 -1.34 -0.76 3.26
N THR A 105 -0.63 -1.00 4.36
CA THR A 105 -1.23 -1.18 5.68
C THR A 105 -1.38 0.16 6.43
N HIS A 106 -2.05 1.10 5.78
CA HIS A 106 -2.12 2.52 6.08
C HIS A 106 -2.98 2.88 7.30
N HIS A 107 -3.82 1.96 7.82
CA HIS A 107 -4.66 2.20 9.00
C HIS A 107 -3.98 1.90 10.34
N SER A 108 -2.79 1.31 10.34
CA SER A 108 -2.09 1.05 11.59
C SER A 108 -1.49 2.34 12.15
N HIS A 109 -1.86 2.69 13.38
CA HIS A 109 -1.36 3.83 14.14
C HIS A 109 -0.11 3.45 14.94
N ARG A 110 0.49 4.45 15.62
CA ARG A 110 1.73 4.24 16.39
C ARG A 110 1.58 3.17 17.46
N ASP A 111 0.46 3.14 18.17
CA ASP A 111 0.21 2.32 19.35
C ASP A 111 -0.87 1.26 19.20
N PHE A 112 -1.49 1.15 18.01
CA PHE A 112 -2.50 0.12 17.72
C PHE A 112 -2.66 -0.16 16.24
N GLY A 113 -3.10 -1.39 15.93
CA GLY A 113 -3.56 -1.78 14.59
C GLY A 113 -5.06 -1.56 14.41
N SER A 114 -5.48 -1.29 13.18
CA SER A 114 -6.86 -1.01 12.80
C SER A 114 -7.10 -1.44 11.34
N GLY A 115 -8.35 -1.66 10.94
CA GLY A 115 -8.71 -1.87 9.53
C GLY A 115 -7.91 -2.96 8.82
N TYR A 116 -7.64 -4.07 9.50
CA TYR A 116 -6.81 -5.18 9.02
C TYR A 116 -5.31 -4.84 8.83
N CYS A 117 -4.85 -3.70 9.34
CA CYS A 117 -3.46 -3.26 9.28
C CYS A 117 -2.78 -3.49 10.63
N VAL A 118 -1.77 -4.37 10.64
CA VAL A 118 -1.01 -4.71 11.87
C VAL A 118 0.07 -3.67 12.13
N PHE A 119 0.97 -3.46 11.18
CA PHE A 119 2.00 -2.43 11.21
C PHE A 119 1.88 -1.55 9.97
N ASN A 120 2.19 -0.27 10.08
CA ASN A 120 2.17 0.68 8.99
C ASN A 120 3.46 0.59 8.17
N ASP A 121 3.42 -0.13 7.08
CA ASP A 121 4.57 -0.37 6.21
C ASP A 121 5.01 0.86 5.44
N LEU A 122 4.08 1.77 5.11
CA LEU A 122 4.38 3.04 4.41
C LEU A 122 5.18 3.97 5.32
N ALA A 123 4.73 4.14 6.56
CA ALA A 123 5.44 4.94 7.57
C ALA A 123 6.78 4.30 7.95
N TYR A 124 6.81 2.96 8.13
CA TYR A 124 8.04 2.21 8.43
C TYR A 124 9.11 2.42 7.36
N ALA A 125 8.76 2.17 6.09
CA ALA A 125 9.72 2.29 4.99
C ALA A 125 10.23 3.73 4.84
N SER A 126 9.32 4.72 4.94
CA SER A 126 9.65 6.13 4.82
C SER A 126 10.60 6.60 5.92
N LEU A 127 10.27 6.33 7.19
CA LEU A 127 11.11 6.73 8.32
C LEU A 127 12.48 6.04 8.29
N HIS A 128 12.53 4.76 7.89
CA HIS A 128 13.79 4.03 7.75
C HIS A 128 14.69 4.67 6.68
N LEU A 129 14.16 4.98 5.50
CA LEU A 129 14.93 5.57 4.39
C LEU A 129 15.43 6.98 4.72
N ILE A 130 14.61 7.81 5.35
CA ILE A 130 15.00 9.14 5.80
C ILE A 130 16.10 9.06 6.89
N ARG A 131 15.91 8.18 7.87
CA ARG A 131 16.86 8.01 8.99
C ARG A 131 18.23 7.49 8.53
N THR A 132 18.25 6.64 7.50
CA THR A 132 19.48 6.09 6.91
C THR A 132 20.05 6.94 5.78
N HIS A 133 19.50 8.14 5.55
CA HIS A 133 19.94 9.12 4.54
C HIS A 133 19.97 8.57 3.09
N GLN A 134 19.14 7.57 2.78
CA GLN A 134 19.05 7.02 1.43
C GLN A 134 18.28 7.94 0.48
N VAL A 135 17.32 8.69 1.02
CA VAL A 135 16.57 9.76 0.34
C VAL A 135 16.37 10.93 1.32
N LYS A 136 16.05 12.11 0.80
CA LYS A 136 15.80 13.32 1.61
C LYS A 136 14.31 13.60 1.77
N LYS A 137 13.50 13.30 0.75
CA LYS A 137 12.07 13.59 0.70
C LYS A 137 11.29 12.43 0.09
N ILE A 138 10.19 12.04 0.72
CA ILE A 138 9.31 10.96 0.26
C ILE A 138 7.88 11.49 0.13
N LEU A 139 7.23 11.20 -1.00
CA LEU A 139 5.79 11.35 -1.17
C LEU A 139 5.13 9.98 -0.96
N ILE A 140 4.20 9.88 -0.03
CA ILE A 140 3.26 8.77 0.05
C ILE A 140 2.00 9.21 -0.70
N PHE A 141 1.73 8.58 -1.83
CA PHE A 141 0.58 8.85 -2.68
C PHE A 141 -0.39 7.68 -2.56
N ASP A 142 -1.40 7.87 -1.72
CA ASP A 142 -2.38 6.86 -1.34
C ASP A 142 -3.68 7.06 -2.13
N THR A 143 -4.08 6.05 -2.89
CA THR A 143 -5.31 6.03 -3.69
C THR A 143 -6.25 4.88 -3.32
N ASP A 144 -6.07 4.30 -2.13
CA ASP A 144 -7.05 3.40 -1.52
C ASP A 144 -8.37 4.15 -1.28
N VAL A 145 -9.51 3.47 -1.33
CA VAL A 145 -10.82 4.11 -1.10
C VAL A 145 -10.95 4.66 0.32
N HIS A 146 -10.17 4.11 1.26
CA HIS A 146 -10.12 4.51 2.65
C HIS A 146 -9.00 5.53 2.87
N GLN A 147 -9.20 6.51 3.75
CA GLN A 147 -8.10 7.40 4.13
C GLN A 147 -7.02 6.63 4.90
N GLY A 148 -5.75 6.87 4.56
CA GLY A 148 -4.60 6.37 5.30
C GLY A 148 -4.39 7.08 6.64
N ASP A 149 -5.36 6.95 7.56
CA ASP A 149 -5.41 7.67 8.82
C ASP A 149 -4.24 7.36 9.76
N GLY A 150 -3.78 6.12 9.79
CA GLY A 150 -2.60 5.70 10.54
C GLY A 150 -1.32 6.32 9.98
N THR A 151 -1.17 6.32 8.65
CA THR A 151 -0.03 6.94 7.96
C THR A 151 0.04 8.44 8.26
N ALA A 152 -1.08 9.15 8.06
CA ALA A 152 -1.19 10.58 8.38
C ALA A 152 -0.86 10.86 9.85
N SER A 153 -1.42 10.07 10.79
CA SER A 153 -1.18 10.23 12.23
C SER A 153 0.27 10.02 12.65
N ILE A 154 0.96 9.01 12.10
CA ILE A 154 2.35 8.71 12.44
C ILE A 154 3.30 9.78 11.89
N LEU A 155 3.02 10.32 10.71
CA LEU A 155 3.96 11.16 9.95
C LEU A 155 3.68 12.65 10.01
N LYS A 156 2.59 13.10 10.65
CA LYS A 156 2.06 14.47 10.66
C LYS A 156 3.08 15.59 10.96
N ASP A 157 4.13 15.27 11.71
CA ASP A 157 5.13 16.26 12.15
C ASP A 157 6.47 16.10 11.40
N ASN A 158 6.48 15.39 10.26
CA ASN A 158 7.70 15.08 9.51
C ASN A 158 7.73 15.84 8.17
N ASP A 159 8.44 16.94 8.12
CA ASP A 159 8.58 17.81 6.94
C ASP A 159 9.30 17.18 5.73
N LYS A 160 9.89 15.98 5.92
CA LYS A 160 10.57 15.22 4.85
C LYS A 160 9.68 14.18 4.19
N ILE A 161 8.47 13.97 4.72
CA ILE A 161 7.52 12.98 4.19
C ILE A 161 6.18 13.69 3.99
N PHE A 162 5.74 13.74 2.74
CA PHE A 162 4.45 14.33 2.38
C PHE A 162 3.42 13.22 2.19
N THR A 163 2.33 13.28 2.93
CA THR A 163 1.22 12.33 2.86
C THR A 163 0.09 12.91 2.02
N CYS A 164 -0.28 12.22 0.93
CA CYS A 164 -1.44 12.56 0.11
C CYS A 164 -2.39 11.38 0.10
N SER A 165 -3.66 11.60 0.44
CA SER A 165 -4.71 10.57 0.40
C SER A 165 -5.89 11.05 -0.44
N ILE A 166 -6.19 10.30 -1.53
CA ILE A 166 -7.40 10.46 -2.35
C ILE A 166 -8.37 9.37 -1.93
N HIS A 167 -9.41 9.71 -1.21
CA HIS A 167 -10.30 8.72 -0.59
C HIS A 167 -11.78 9.14 -0.63
N CYS A 168 -12.66 8.16 -0.53
CA CYS A 168 -14.08 8.44 -0.44
C CYS A 168 -14.43 8.93 0.97
N LYS A 169 -15.06 10.09 1.07
CA LYS A 169 -15.37 10.76 2.35
C LYS A 169 -16.19 9.93 3.31
N ASN A 170 -17.13 9.13 2.80
CA ASN A 170 -18.04 8.32 3.59
C ASN A 170 -17.50 6.91 3.91
N ASN A 171 -16.34 6.54 3.36
CA ASN A 171 -15.67 5.29 3.72
C ASN A 171 -14.96 5.39 5.09
N PHE A 172 -14.60 4.23 5.65
CA PHE A 172 -13.75 4.14 6.85
C PHE A 172 -12.42 4.93 6.63
N PRO A 173 -11.84 5.51 7.69
CA PRO A 173 -12.34 5.63 9.04
C PRO A 173 -13.41 6.74 9.17
N PHE A 174 -14.35 6.58 10.11
CA PHE A 174 -15.38 7.61 10.35
C PHE A 174 -14.80 8.91 10.93
N ARG A 175 -13.68 8.81 11.67
CA ARG A 175 -12.90 9.95 12.13
C ARG A 175 -11.63 9.98 11.32
N LYS A 176 -11.58 10.89 10.35
CA LYS A 176 -10.41 11.10 9.52
C LYS A 176 -9.25 11.69 10.34
N SER A 177 -8.03 11.33 9.97
CA SER A 177 -6.81 12.06 10.36
C SER A 177 -6.58 13.24 9.41
N ILE A 178 -5.52 13.99 9.61
CA ILE A 178 -5.14 15.09 8.73
C ILE A 178 -3.83 14.70 8.05
N SER A 179 -3.86 14.50 6.73
CA SER A 179 -2.70 14.34 5.88
C SER A 179 -2.17 15.72 5.45
N ASP A 180 -1.00 15.78 4.81
CA ASP A 180 -0.54 17.03 4.18
C ASP A 180 -1.46 17.44 3.04
N MET A 181 -2.10 16.46 2.37
CA MET A 181 -3.13 16.68 1.37
C MET A 181 -4.20 15.58 1.44
N ASP A 182 -5.41 15.94 1.81
CA ASP A 182 -6.59 15.06 1.75
C ASP A 182 -7.50 15.52 0.62
N VAL A 183 -7.87 14.57 -0.26
CA VAL A 183 -8.81 14.78 -1.36
C VAL A 183 -10.01 13.86 -1.14
N GLU A 184 -11.05 14.44 -0.58
CA GLU A 184 -12.28 13.72 -0.26
C GLU A 184 -13.18 13.62 -1.49
N LEU A 185 -13.50 12.40 -1.89
CA LEU A 185 -14.37 12.08 -3.03
C LEU A 185 -15.80 11.79 -2.56
N ASP A 186 -16.76 12.16 -3.39
CA ASP A 186 -18.16 11.78 -3.18
C ASP A 186 -18.40 10.30 -3.52
N ASP A 187 -19.42 9.70 -2.90
CA ASP A 187 -19.87 8.33 -3.20
C ASP A 187 -20.30 8.24 -4.68
N ASN A 188 -20.07 7.05 -5.26
CA ASN A 188 -20.44 6.72 -6.65
C ASN A 188 -19.71 7.53 -7.73
N LEU A 189 -18.62 8.19 -7.41
CA LEU A 189 -17.80 8.89 -8.41
C LEU A 189 -17.23 7.88 -9.42
N GLU A 190 -17.25 8.25 -10.71
CA GLU A 190 -16.91 7.40 -11.85
C GLU A 190 -15.55 7.79 -12.48
N ASP A 191 -15.09 6.96 -13.44
CA ASP A 191 -13.74 7.01 -14.03
C ASP A 191 -13.27 8.41 -14.46
N ASN A 192 -14.07 9.12 -15.25
CA ASN A 192 -13.59 10.38 -15.89
C ASN A 192 -13.32 11.46 -14.84
N GLU A 193 -14.24 11.64 -13.92
CA GLU A 193 -14.13 12.62 -12.84
C GLU A 193 -12.98 12.23 -11.89
N TYR A 194 -12.89 10.94 -11.54
CA TYR A 194 -11.79 10.40 -10.72
C TYR A 194 -10.43 10.70 -11.35
N LEU A 195 -10.25 10.39 -12.63
CA LEU A 195 -8.99 10.59 -13.34
C LEU A 195 -8.60 12.07 -13.47
N GLU A 196 -9.59 12.97 -13.63
CA GLU A 196 -9.35 14.41 -13.63
C GLU A 196 -8.85 14.89 -12.26
N ILE A 197 -9.52 14.49 -11.17
CA ILE A 197 -9.12 14.81 -9.80
C ILE A 197 -7.73 14.23 -9.50
N LEU A 198 -7.48 12.98 -9.89
CA LEU A 198 -6.18 12.33 -9.75
C LEU A 198 -5.06 13.16 -10.38
N TYR A 199 -5.24 13.58 -11.63
CA TYR A 199 -4.25 14.37 -12.37
C TYR A 199 -3.99 15.74 -11.73
N GLN A 200 -5.05 16.42 -11.29
CA GLN A 200 -4.95 17.69 -10.57
C GLN A 200 -4.20 17.53 -9.25
N THR A 201 -4.46 16.44 -8.53
CA THR A 201 -3.80 16.11 -7.26
C THR A 201 -2.31 15.83 -7.45
N LEU A 202 -1.94 15.05 -8.47
CA LEU A 202 -0.53 14.79 -8.82
C LEU A 202 0.24 16.10 -9.08
N ASN A 203 -0.33 17.01 -9.84
CA ASN A 203 0.29 18.32 -10.11
C ASN A 203 0.42 19.16 -8.82
N SER A 204 -0.60 19.13 -7.97
CA SER A 204 -0.60 19.85 -6.69
C SER A 204 0.47 19.30 -5.72
N CYS A 205 0.60 17.97 -5.63
CA CYS A 205 1.65 17.33 -4.81
C CYS A 205 3.05 17.80 -5.23
N ILE A 206 3.36 17.74 -6.53
CA ILE A 206 4.70 18.12 -7.03
C ILE A 206 4.96 19.63 -6.93
N LYS A 207 3.92 20.47 -7.07
CA LYS A 207 4.06 21.92 -6.87
C LYS A 207 4.44 22.25 -5.42
N ASN A 208 3.90 21.52 -4.46
CA ASN A 208 4.10 21.76 -3.02
C ASN A 208 5.29 20.99 -2.44
N PHE A 209 5.65 19.87 -3.04
CA PHE A 209 6.67 18.97 -2.53
C PHE A 209 7.44 18.31 -3.65
N ASN A 210 8.76 18.38 -3.64
CA ASN A 210 9.63 17.74 -4.63
C ASN A 210 10.28 16.47 -4.04
N PRO A 211 9.69 15.29 -4.21
CA PRO A 211 10.18 14.04 -3.60
C PRO A 211 11.34 13.43 -4.38
N ASP A 212 12.21 12.70 -3.65
CA ASP A 212 13.25 11.83 -4.21
C ASP A 212 12.73 10.40 -4.45
N LEU A 213 11.58 10.06 -3.86
CA LEU A 213 10.92 8.76 -3.96
C LEU A 213 9.42 8.93 -3.76
N VAL A 214 8.64 8.16 -4.51
CA VAL A 214 7.20 8.01 -4.29
C VAL A 214 6.90 6.59 -3.80
N ILE A 215 6.10 6.47 -2.74
CA ILE A 215 5.45 5.22 -2.35
C ILE A 215 3.99 5.34 -2.77
N PHE A 216 3.57 4.53 -3.73
CA PHE A 216 2.24 4.58 -4.30
C PHE A 216 1.40 3.42 -3.77
N ASP A 217 0.37 3.73 -2.98
CA ASP A 217 -0.62 2.75 -2.55
C ASP A 217 -1.70 2.62 -3.63
N THR A 218 -1.80 1.42 -4.19
CA THR A 218 -2.63 1.09 -5.35
C THR A 218 -3.90 0.33 -4.97
N GLY A 219 -4.48 0.61 -3.81
CA GLY A 219 -5.72 -0.03 -3.36
C GLY A 219 -6.73 -0.18 -4.50
N VAL A 220 -7.29 -1.38 -4.67
CA VAL A 220 -8.27 -1.67 -5.73
C VAL A 220 -9.71 -1.63 -5.24
N ASP A 221 -9.92 -1.21 -4.01
CA ASP A 221 -11.23 -1.07 -3.37
C ASP A 221 -12.01 0.18 -3.80
N ILE A 222 -11.44 1.02 -4.66
CA ILE A 222 -12.18 2.04 -5.42
C ILE A 222 -13.04 1.43 -6.54
N HIS A 223 -12.89 0.13 -6.82
CA HIS A 223 -13.60 -0.55 -7.91
C HIS A 223 -15.10 -0.68 -7.63
N GLU A 224 -15.94 -0.51 -8.68
CA GLU A 224 -17.41 -0.55 -8.62
C GLU A 224 -17.99 -1.81 -7.97
N ASN A 225 -17.29 -2.94 -8.04
CA ASN A 225 -17.68 -4.22 -7.47
C ASN A 225 -16.89 -4.55 -6.19
N ASP A 226 -16.26 -3.56 -5.54
CA ASP A 226 -15.67 -3.78 -4.23
C ASP A 226 -16.78 -3.84 -3.16
N LYS A 227 -16.53 -4.60 -2.10
CA LYS A 227 -17.51 -4.78 -1.03
C LYS A 227 -17.52 -3.70 0.03
N LEU A 228 -16.43 -2.97 0.15
CA LEU A 228 -16.23 -1.98 1.20
C LEU A 228 -16.07 -0.57 0.64
N GLY A 229 -15.75 -0.43 -0.64
CA GLY A 229 -15.63 0.85 -1.32
C GLY A 229 -16.95 1.40 -1.84
N ASN A 230 -17.10 2.73 -1.79
CA ASN A 230 -18.29 3.42 -2.27
C ASN A 230 -18.08 4.15 -3.61
N LEU A 231 -16.94 3.97 -4.28
CA LEU A 231 -16.69 4.52 -5.60
C LEU A 231 -17.16 3.56 -6.71
N LYS A 232 -17.21 4.06 -7.96
CA LYS A 232 -17.67 3.31 -9.13
C LYS A 232 -16.62 3.26 -10.24
N ILE A 233 -15.39 3.02 -9.85
CA ILE A 233 -14.29 2.94 -10.80
C ILE A 233 -14.28 1.58 -11.48
N THR A 234 -14.24 1.57 -12.82
CA THR A 234 -14.20 0.34 -13.59
C THR A 234 -12.80 -0.31 -13.58
N THR A 235 -12.71 -1.56 -14.05
CA THR A 235 -11.40 -2.23 -14.25
C THR A 235 -10.51 -1.42 -15.21
N GLU A 236 -11.08 -0.78 -16.22
CA GLU A 236 -10.35 0.10 -17.14
C GLU A 236 -9.90 1.39 -16.43
N GLY A 237 -10.76 1.96 -15.60
CA GLY A 237 -10.43 3.12 -14.76
C GLY A 237 -9.28 2.84 -13.80
N LEU A 238 -9.26 1.67 -13.15
CA LEU A 238 -8.13 1.22 -12.33
C LEU A 238 -6.82 1.17 -13.11
N LEU A 239 -6.84 0.53 -14.29
CA LEU A 239 -5.65 0.45 -15.14
C LEU A 239 -5.18 1.83 -15.61
N LYS A 240 -6.11 2.71 -15.99
CA LYS A 240 -5.79 4.10 -16.37
C LYS A 240 -5.19 4.90 -15.21
N ARG A 241 -5.74 4.77 -13.98
CA ARG A 241 -5.16 5.36 -12.77
C ARG A 241 -3.70 4.98 -12.63
N ASP A 242 -3.41 3.68 -12.69
CA ASP A 242 -2.06 3.17 -12.51
C ASP A 242 -1.10 3.69 -13.58
N ILE A 243 -1.52 3.66 -14.86
CA ILE A 243 -0.72 4.18 -15.97
C ILE A 243 -0.43 5.68 -15.78
N VAL A 244 -1.45 6.48 -15.48
CA VAL A 244 -1.32 7.94 -15.30
C VAL A 244 -0.31 8.26 -14.19
N VAL A 245 -0.41 7.61 -13.04
CA VAL A 245 0.51 7.83 -11.91
C VAL A 245 1.93 7.41 -12.27
N LEU A 246 2.10 6.23 -12.87
CA LEU A 246 3.41 5.72 -13.24
C LEU A 246 4.09 6.59 -14.31
N GLU A 247 3.36 7.00 -15.36
CA GLU A 247 3.89 7.90 -16.40
C GLU A 247 4.25 9.28 -15.85
N PHE A 248 3.41 9.82 -14.98
CA PHE A 248 3.62 11.13 -14.38
C PHE A 248 4.96 11.21 -13.63
N PHE A 249 5.27 10.24 -12.78
CA PHE A 249 6.52 10.24 -12.02
C PHE A 249 7.72 9.76 -12.85
N LYS A 250 7.53 8.80 -13.76
CA LYS A 250 8.57 8.38 -14.72
C LYS A 250 9.08 9.56 -15.53
N ASN A 251 8.16 10.38 -16.10
CA ASN A 251 8.52 11.54 -16.91
C ASN A 251 9.28 12.62 -16.10
N LYS A 252 9.18 12.58 -14.78
CA LYS A 252 9.94 13.46 -13.87
C LYS A 252 11.22 12.79 -13.33
N SER A 253 11.52 11.57 -13.77
CA SER A 253 12.65 10.76 -13.26
C SER A 253 12.61 10.54 -11.75
N ILE A 254 11.42 10.47 -11.16
CA ILE A 254 11.21 10.18 -9.74
C ILE A 254 10.92 8.68 -9.59
N PRO A 255 11.72 7.92 -8.82
CA PRO A 255 11.50 6.50 -8.60
C PRO A 255 10.19 6.22 -7.84
N ILE A 256 9.55 5.08 -8.17
CA ILE A 256 8.24 4.71 -7.63
C ILE A 256 8.33 3.30 -7.01
N ALA A 257 7.94 3.19 -5.76
CA ALA A 257 7.67 1.92 -5.09
C ALA A 257 6.15 1.74 -4.98
N THR A 258 5.59 0.63 -5.48
CA THR A 258 4.15 0.38 -5.38
C THR A 258 3.83 -0.67 -4.33
N VAL A 259 2.71 -0.52 -3.64
CA VAL A 259 2.11 -1.50 -2.74
C VAL A 259 0.66 -1.74 -3.15
N ILE A 260 0.10 -2.92 -2.84
CA ILE A 260 -1.21 -3.33 -3.41
C ILE A 260 -2.44 -2.81 -2.67
N GLY A 261 -2.31 -2.30 -1.44
CA GLY A 261 -3.40 -1.71 -0.68
C GLY A 261 -4.61 -2.60 -0.42
N GLY A 262 -5.76 -1.96 -0.23
CA GLY A 262 -7.05 -2.59 -0.03
C GLY A 262 -7.63 -3.23 -1.29
N GLY A 263 -8.68 -3.99 -1.07
CA GLY A 263 -9.43 -4.72 -2.09
C GLY A 263 -10.14 -5.92 -1.47
N TYR A 264 -11.47 -5.99 -1.69
CA TYR A 264 -12.36 -6.92 -1.00
C TYR A 264 -13.38 -7.52 -1.98
N SER A 265 -13.31 -8.82 -2.19
CA SER A 265 -14.25 -9.55 -3.04
C SER A 265 -14.47 -10.98 -2.55
N ASN A 266 -15.66 -11.54 -2.82
CA ASN A 266 -15.88 -12.98 -2.67
C ASN A 266 -15.27 -13.77 -3.82
N ASP A 267 -15.19 -13.17 -4.99
CA ASP A 267 -14.48 -13.72 -6.13
C ASP A 267 -12.97 -13.44 -5.99
N LYS A 268 -12.25 -14.46 -5.56
CA LYS A 268 -10.80 -14.38 -5.30
C LYS A 268 -10.00 -14.20 -6.57
N LEU A 269 -10.45 -14.81 -7.67
CA LEU A 269 -9.78 -14.71 -8.95
C LEU A 269 -9.93 -13.30 -9.53
N GLU A 270 -11.13 -12.75 -9.47
CA GLU A 270 -11.39 -11.37 -9.90
C GLU A 270 -10.60 -10.36 -9.07
N LEU A 271 -10.51 -10.57 -7.75
CA LEU A 271 -9.69 -9.72 -6.88
C LEU A 271 -8.20 -9.80 -7.26
N ALA A 272 -7.69 -11.00 -7.53
CA ALA A 272 -6.31 -11.19 -7.96
C ALA A 272 -6.04 -10.48 -9.30
N LYS A 273 -6.96 -10.55 -10.26
CA LYS A 273 -6.88 -9.83 -11.54
C LYS A 273 -6.85 -8.31 -11.35
N ARG A 274 -7.68 -7.76 -10.45
CA ARG A 274 -7.65 -6.32 -10.14
C ARG A 274 -6.30 -5.91 -9.58
N HIS A 275 -5.78 -6.61 -8.58
CA HIS A 275 -4.45 -6.33 -8.02
C HIS A 275 -3.32 -6.55 -9.03
N SER A 276 -3.49 -7.38 -10.06
CA SER A 276 -2.48 -7.56 -11.10
C SER A 276 -2.35 -6.37 -12.06
N LEU A 277 -3.32 -5.45 -12.09
CA LEU A 277 -3.34 -4.30 -13.00
C LEU A 277 -2.13 -3.38 -12.82
N ILE A 278 -1.70 -3.12 -11.59
CA ILE A 278 -0.50 -2.29 -11.36
C ILE A 278 0.77 -2.91 -11.94
N PHE A 279 0.90 -4.23 -11.92
CA PHE A 279 2.04 -4.93 -12.53
C PHE A 279 1.96 -4.87 -14.06
N LYS A 280 0.75 -4.98 -14.62
CA LYS A 280 0.50 -4.79 -16.05
C LYS A 280 0.83 -3.35 -16.46
N ALA A 281 0.36 -2.35 -15.73
CA ALA A 281 0.68 -0.94 -15.96
C ALA A 281 2.19 -0.69 -15.89
N THR A 282 2.87 -1.26 -14.90
CA THR A 282 4.33 -1.19 -14.77
C THR A 282 5.03 -1.74 -16.01
N SER A 283 4.60 -2.91 -16.51
CA SER A 283 5.15 -3.51 -17.73
C SER A 283 4.94 -2.62 -18.95
N MET A 284 3.77 -2.01 -19.08
CA MET A 284 3.43 -1.11 -20.20
C MET A 284 4.24 0.18 -20.17
N VAL A 285 4.30 0.83 -19.01
CA VAL A 285 4.91 2.16 -18.87
C VAL A 285 6.43 2.09 -18.93
N PHE A 286 7.03 1.13 -18.25
CA PHE A 286 8.50 1.08 -18.13
C PHE A 286 9.19 0.25 -19.22
N ASN A 287 8.46 -0.48 -20.07
CA ASN A 287 9.03 -1.35 -21.13
C ASN A 287 10.17 -2.22 -20.60
N LEU A 288 10.04 -2.75 -19.37
CA LEU A 288 11.16 -3.29 -18.62
C LEU A 288 11.62 -4.64 -19.15
N SER A 289 12.93 -4.77 -19.32
CA SER A 289 13.60 -6.07 -19.40
C SER A 289 13.54 -6.83 -18.06
N LEU A 290 13.35 -6.12 -16.93
CA LEU A 290 13.26 -6.68 -15.58
C LEU A 290 12.29 -5.86 -14.70
N ILE A 291 11.25 -6.53 -14.18
CA ILE A 291 10.34 -5.99 -13.16
C ILE A 291 10.80 -6.53 -11.79
N HIS A 292 11.06 -5.64 -10.84
CA HIS A 292 11.42 -6.05 -9.47
C HIS A 292 10.15 -6.20 -8.63
N ILE A 293 9.95 -7.39 -8.08
CA ILE A 293 8.78 -7.76 -7.28
C ILE A 293 9.25 -8.28 -5.93
N SER A 294 8.80 -7.65 -4.85
CA SER A 294 9.04 -8.11 -3.48
C SER A 294 7.88 -9.01 -3.02
N GLU A 295 8.18 -10.25 -2.67
CA GLU A 295 7.20 -11.24 -2.24
C GLU A 295 7.43 -11.70 -0.78
N PRO A 296 6.59 -11.30 0.18
CA PRO A 296 6.71 -11.75 1.57
C PRO A 296 6.08 -13.11 1.85
N THR A 297 5.39 -13.73 0.86
CA THR A 297 4.46 -14.83 1.13
C THR A 297 5.05 -16.24 1.03
N ARG A 298 6.14 -16.44 0.28
CA ARG A 298 6.70 -17.78 0.01
C ARG A 298 7.19 -18.57 1.24
N ARG A 299 7.44 -17.93 2.38
CA ARG A 299 7.96 -18.56 3.60
C ARG A 299 7.02 -18.47 4.81
N ALA A 300 5.83 -17.90 4.64
CA ALA A 300 4.88 -17.63 5.72
C ALA A 300 3.56 -18.45 5.60
N LEU A 301 3.48 -19.39 4.65
CA LEU A 301 2.39 -20.36 4.51
C LEU A 301 2.81 -21.73 5.01
#